data_3a6d97e0def6b5a588d41566a4bd543b
#
_entry.id   3a6d97e0def6b5a588d41566a4bd543b
#
_cell.length_a   1.000
_cell.length_b   1.000
_cell.length_c   1.000
_cell.angle_alpha   90.00
_cell.angle_beta   90.00
_cell.angle_gamma   90.00
#
_symmetry.space_group_name_H-M   'P 1'
#
loop_
_entity.id
_entity.type
_entity.pdbx_description
1 polymer ?
#
loop_
_entity_poly.entity_id
_entity_poly.type
_entity_poly.pdbx_seq_one_letter_code
_entity_poly.pdbx_strand_id
1 'polypeptide(L)'
;MQTKGNILLIHGMWCRGKHLSQVQEILEREGYNCESVDLPQHEPGADLRKLSKLGISDYIDFLENTLNRLGWKEPILLGHSLGGLLAQLLATRIKTKALILITPVQPIQISGLSWTGLKTIWEILIEPFFWRKTNLLSKNKFAYGIYNSLNESEQNELYPTYIPESGKIAFQTFLPFLVYSQPTRVNFEKVQCPVFVAATGKDRVTPPRIGRKIASKYADSIMKLYPKLSHWAITENGIEKILLDATGWIEHKPKRKS
;
A
#
# COMPACT_ATOMS: atom_id res chain seq x y z
N MET A 1 -21.35 -20.65 3.62
CA MET A 1 -20.14 -21.19 2.94
C MET A 1 -18.94 -20.97 3.85
N GLN A 2 -17.97 -21.86 3.87
CA GLN A 2 -16.75 -21.67 4.63
C GLN A 2 -15.87 -20.62 3.92
N THR A 3 -15.36 -19.62 4.66
CA THR A 3 -14.50 -18.58 4.06
C THR A 3 -13.20 -19.18 3.51
N LYS A 4 -12.72 -18.67 2.37
CA LYS A 4 -11.41 -19.02 1.80
C LYS A 4 -10.23 -18.49 2.65
N GLY A 5 -10.50 -17.49 3.49
CA GLY A 5 -9.53 -16.88 4.40
C GLY A 5 -9.84 -15.42 4.69
N ASN A 6 -9.07 -14.83 5.59
CA ASN A 6 -9.22 -13.43 6.00
C ASN A 6 -8.20 -12.56 5.26
N ILE A 7 -8.61 -11.39 4.78
CA ILE A 7 -7.77 -10.41 4.09
C ILE A 7 -7.86 -9.06 4.79
N LEU A 8 -6.73 -8.56 5.30
CA LEU A 8 -6.62 -7.19 5.78
C LEU A 8 -6.22 -6.28 4.62
N LEU A 9 -7.03 -5.27 4.35
CA LEU A 9 -6.83 -4.29 3.28
C LEU A 9 -6.21 -3.02 3.87
N ILE A 10 -5.02 -2.63 3.38
CA ILE A 10 -4.23 -1.52 3.90
C ILE A 10 -4.07 -0.46 2.81
N HIS A 11 -4.63 0.72 3.03
CA HIS A 11 -4.62 1.81 2.07
C HIS A 11 -3.27 2.53 1.94
N GLY A 12 -3.11 3.35 0.90
CA GLY A 12 -1.94 4.18 0.64
C GLY A 12 -1.97 5.54 1.35
N MET A 13 -0.93 6.36 1.13
CA MET A 13 -0.90 7.76 1.59
C MET A 13 -2.13 8.53 1.11
N TRP A 14 -2.58 9.47 1.92
CA TRP A 14 -3.72 10.36 1.65
C TRP A 14 -5.07 9.65 1.51
N CYS A 15 -5.10 8.35 1.67
CA CYS A 15 -6.28 7.51 1.48
C CYS A 15 -6.97 7.17 2.80
N ARG A 16 -8.08 6.46 2.67
CA ARG A 16 -8.88 5.87 3.74
C ARG A 16 -9.26 4.45 3.32
N GLY A 17 -9.72 3.65 4.28
CA GLY A 17 -10.21 2.30 4.00
C GLY A 17 -11.28 2.27 2.90
N LYS A 18 -12.19 3.26 2.88
CA LYS A 18 -13.25 3.36 1.86
C LYS A 18 -12.73 3.40 0.40
N HIS A 19 -11.49 3.82 0.16
CA HIS A 19 -10.92 3.80 -1.19
C HIS A 19 -10.62 2.38 -1.67
N LEU A 20 -10.64 1.40 -0.77
CA LEU A 20 -10.49 -0.02 -1.09
C LEU A 20 -11.84 -0.77 -1.14
N SER A 21 -12.99 -0.05 -1.11
CA SER A 21 -14.31 -0.70 -1.11
C SER A 21 -14.54 -1.59 -2.33
N GLN A 22 -14.14 -1.15 -3.52
CA GLN A 22 -14.24 -1.98 -4.74
C GLN A 22 -13.34 -3.23 -4.66
N VAL A 23 -12.14 -3.10 -4.09
CA VAL A 23 -11.23 -4.23 -3.83
C VAL A 23 -11.88 -5.21 -2.86
N GLN A 24 -12.48 -4.69 -1.79
CA GLN A 24 -13.18 -5.48 -0.78
C GLN A 24 -14.36 -6.25 -1.39
N GLU A 25 -15.25 -5.56 -2.09
CA GLU A 25 -16.43 -6.16 -2.73
C GLU A 25 -16.07 -7.30 -3.69
N ILE A 26 -15.00 -7.13 -4.49
CA ILE A 26 -14.55 -8.17 -5.42
C ILE A 26 -14.04 -9.39 -4.63
N LEU A 27 -13.23 -9.19 -3.61
CA LEU A 27 -12.67 -10.29 -2.82
C LEU A 27 -13.73 -11.01 -1.98
N GLU A 28 -14.73 -10.29 -1.47
CA GLU A 28 -15.86 -10.88 -0.75
C GLU A 28 -16.74 -11.72 -1.68
N ARG A 29 -16.97 -11.29 -2.93
CA ARG A 29 -17.62 -12.11 -3.96
C ARG A 29 -16.85 -13.40 -4.27
N GLU A 30 -15.52 -13.34 -4.19
CA GLU A 30 -14.64 -14.51 -4.34
C GLU A 30 -14.63 -15.42 -3.10
N GLY A 31 -15.35 -15.08 -2.02
CA GLY A 31 -15.50 -15.89 -0.82
C GLY A 31 -14.46 -15.64 0.27
N TYR A 32 -13.75 -14.52 0.24
CA TYR A 32 -12.87 -14.07 1.32
C TYR A 32 -13.65 -13.25 2.36
N ASN A 33 -13.16 -13.23 3.58
CA ASN A 33 -13.61 -12.31 4.62
C ASN A 33 -12.62 -11.13 4.67
N CYS A 34 -13.09 -9.92 4.39
CA CYS A 34 -12.23 -8.76 4.24
C CYS A 34 -12.48 -7.71 5.33
N GLU A 35 -11.41 -7.07 5.78
CA GLU A 35 -11.46 -5.89 6.64
C GLU A 35 -10.62 -4.78 6.03
N SER A 36 -11.25 -3.64 5.73
CA SER A 36 -10.58 -2.45 5.23
C SER A 36 -10.45 -1.43 6.34
N VAL A 37 -9.22 -1.16 6.79
CA VAL A 37 -8.98 -0.30 7.95
C VAL A 37 -8.68 1.13 7.54
N ASP A 38 -9.18 2.12 8.30
CA ASP A 38 -8.60 3.46 8.33
C ASP A 38 -7.33 3.41 9.19
N LEU A 39 -6.19 3.84 8.66
CA LEU A 39 -4.97 4.00 9.46
C LEU A 39 -5.18 5.08 10.54
N PRO A 40 -4.38 5.11 11.61
CA PRO A 40 -4.61 6.04 12.73
C PRO A 40 -4.74 7.49 12.27
N GLN A 41 -5.77 8.17 12.74
CA GLN A 41 -6.13 9.55 12.38
C GLN A 41 -6.48 9.73 10.89
N HIS A 42 -6.99 8.68 10.24
CA HIS A 42 -7.55 8.74 8.87
C HIS A 42 -9.08 8.64 8.86
N GLU A 43 -9.70 8.42 10.02
CA GLU A 43 -11.16 8.42 10.19
C GLU A 43 -11.77 9.83 10.03
N PRO A 44 -13.09 9.95 9.78
CA PRO A 44 -13.77 11.24 9.74
C PRO A 44 -13.61 12.03 11.06
N GLY A 45 -13.20 13.30 10.97
CA GLY A 45 -13.02 14.15 12.15
C GLY A 45 -11.68 13.96 12.88
N ALA A 46 -10.73 13.26 12.26
CA ALA A 46 -9.39 13.03 12.81
C ALA A 46 -8.65 14.34 13.21
N ASP A 47 -7.84 14.24 14.26
CA ASP A 47 -7.00 15.35 14.73
C ASP A 47 -5.69 15.42 13.91
N LEU A 48 -5.60 16.38 13.00
CA LEU A 48 -4.42 16.58 12.15
C LEU A 48 -3.14 16.87 12.94
N ARG A 49 -3.24 17.42 14.17
CA ARG A 49 -2.08 17.62 15.06
C ARG A 49 -1.56 16.30 15.62
N LYS A 50 -2.46 15.36 15.90
CA LYS A 50 -2.05 14.00 16.27
C LYS A 50 -1.48 13.27 15.05
N LEU A 51 -2.15 13.35 13.90
CA LEU A 51 -1.67 12.75 12.65
C LEU A 51 -0.23 13.17 12.33
N SER A 52 0.10 14.47 12.42
CA SER A 52 1.45 14.97 12.07
C SER A 52 2.60 14.34 12.89
N LYS A 53 2.31 13.74 14.04
CA LYS A 53 3.29 13.10 14.93
C LYS A 53 3.50 11.60 14.63
N LEU A 54 2.56 10.98 13.91
CA LEU A 54 2.59 9.54 13.63
C LEU A 54 3.67 9.20 12.61
N GLY A 55 4.34 8.07 12.81
CA GLY A 55 5.33 7.49 11.91
C GLY A 55 5.00 6.05 11.52
N ILE A 56 5.86 5.44 10.73
CA ILE A 56 5.70 4.05 10.24
C ILE A 56 5.46 3.06 11.39
N SER A 57 6.20 3.17 12.49
CA SER A 57 6.05 2.26 13.64
C SER A 57 4.65 2.35 14.24
N ASP A 58 4.10 3.56 14.37
CA ASP A 58 2.75 3.77 14.94
C ASP A 58 1.68 3.07 14.07
N TYR A 59 1.85 3.10 12.73
CA TYR A 59 0.94 2.44 11.81
C TYR A 59 1.07 0.91 11.89
N ILE A 60 2.28 0.39 12.02
CA ILE A 60 2.50 -1.06 12.15
C ILE A 60 1.91 -1.56 13.48
N ASP A 61 2.14 -0.86 14.59
CA ASP A 61 1.60 -1.22 15.90
C ASP A 61 0.04 -1.21 15.88
N PHE A 62 -0.55 -0.24 15.21
CA PHE A 62 -2.01 -0.20 15.01
C PHE A 62 -2.52 -1.41 14.21
N LEU A 63 -1.87 -1.75 13.09
CA LEU A 63 -2.27 -2.87 12.24
C LEU A 63 -2.14 -4.21 12.98
N GLU A 64 -1.07 -4.41 13.73
CA GLU A 64 -0.85 -5.59 14.57
C GLU A 64 -1.93 -5.71 15.65
N ASN A 65 -2.23 -4.62 16.36
CA ASN A 65 -3.32 -4.58 17.36
C ASN A 65 -4.70 -4.83 16.73
N THR A 66 -4.92 -4.35 15.51
CA THR A 66 -6.17 -4.61 14.77
C THR A 66 -6.33 -6.10 14.48
N LEU A 67 -5.29 -6.77 14.00
CA LEU A 67 -5.33 -8.21 13.75
C LEU A 67 -5.54 -9.02 15.03
N ASN A 68 -4.91 -8.63 16.15
CA ASN A 68 -5.12 -9.26 17.44
C ASN A 68 -6.59 -9.13 17.90
N ARG A 69 -7.20 -7.96 17.72
CA ARG A 69 -8.63 -7.72 18.04
C ARG A 69 -9.56 -8.55 17.15
N LEU A 70 -9.22 -8.72 15.86
CA LEU A 70 -9.98 -9.56 14.91
C LEU A 70 -9.78 -11.06 15.18
N GLY A 71 -8.79 -11.46 15.96
CA GLY A 71 -8.47 -12.85 16.22
C GLY A 71 -7.89 -13.59 15.00
N TRP A 72 -7.36 -12.87 14.01
CA TRP A 72 -6.85 -13.43 12.76
C TRP A 72 -5.40 -13.89 12.93
N LYS A 73 -5.16 -15.21 12.86
CA LYS A 73 -3.84 -15.79 13.11
C LYS A 73 -2.89 -15.75 11.92
N GLU A 74 -3.40 -16.02 10.73
CA GLU A 74 -2.62 -16.07 9.47
C GLU A 74 -3.40 -15.36 8.35
N PRO A 75 -3.59 -14.04 8.42
CA PRO A 75 -4.32 -13.29 7.38
C PRO A 75 -3.50 -13.23 6.09
N ILE A 76 -4.19 -12.97 4.98
CA ILE A 76 -3.60 -12.37 3.80
C ILE A 76 -3.53 -10.87 4.06
N LEU A 77 -2.39 -10.24 3.76
CA LEU A 77 -2.25 -8.79 3.80
C LEU A 77 -2.26 -8.25 2.37
N LEU A 78 -3.25 -7.43 2.04
CA LEU A 78 -3.29 -6.70 0.78
C LEU A 78 -3.00 -5.23 1.05
N GLY A 79 -1.94 -4.70 0.42
CA GLY A 79 -1.57 -3.31 0.59
C GLY A 79 -1.39 -2.57 -0.73
N HIS A 80 -1.97 -1.37 -0.82
CA HIS A 80 -1.78 -0.45 -1.94
C HIS A 80 -0.75 0.62 -1.58
N SER A 81 0.21 0.89 -2.46
CA SER A 81 1.19 1.98 -2.29
C SER A 81 1.92 1.92 -0.95
N LEU A 82 1.78 2.93 -0.06
CA LEU A 82 2.31 2.89 1.32
C LEU A 82 1.81 1.65 2.07
N GLY A 83 0.52 1.30 1.92
CA GLY A 83 -0.04 0.07 2.50
C GLY A 83 0.71 -1.19 2.08
N GLY A 84 1.25 -1.21 0.86
CA GLY A 84 2.12 -2.30 0.39
C GLY A 84 3.47 -2.37 1.11
N LEU A 85 4.04 -1.24 1.52
CA LEU A 85 5.21 -1.20 2.40
C LEU A 85 4.85 -1.65 3.82
N LEU A 86 3.73 -1.15 4.35
CA LEU A 86 3.24 -1.53 5.68
C LEU A 86 2.94 -3.03 5.78
N ALA A 87 2.32 -3.62 4.75
CA ALA A 87 2.09 -5.07 4.68
C ALA A 87 3.39 -5.88 4.74
N GLN A 88 4.43 -5.44 4.01
CA GLN A 88 5.75 -6.08 4.06
C GLN A 88 6.39 -5.99 5.46
N LEU A 89 6.30 -4.83 6.12
CA LEU A 89 6.82 -4.63 7.47
C LEU A 89 6.05 -5.46 8.49
N LEU A 90 4.72 -5.46 8.43
CA LEU A 90 3.86 -6.22 9.33
C LEU A 90 4.12 -7.73 9.22
N ALA A 91 4.32 -8.25 8.01
CA ALA A 91 4.64 -9.66 7.78
C ALA A 91 5.99 -10.10 8.36
N THR A 92 6.85 -9.16 8.80
CA THR A 92 8.06 -9.49 9.57
C THR A 92 7.79 -9.73 11.07
N ARG A 93 6.60 -9.33 11.55
CA ARG A 93 6.19 -9.42 12.96
C ARG A 93 5.20 -10.54 13.23
N ILE A 94 4.36 -10.87 12.26
CA ILE A 94 3.28 -11.82 12.39
C ILE A 94 3.37 -12.95 11.35
N LYS A 95 2.78 -14.09 11.63
CA LYS A 95 2.54 -15.11 10.61
C LYS A 95 1.48 -14.63 9.62
N THR A 96 1.75 -14.79 8.34
CA THR A 96 0.92 -14.29 7.25
C THR A 96 0.75 -15.40 6.21
N LYS A 97 -0.48 -15.61 5.73
CA LYS A 97 -0.78 -16.61 4.68
C LYS A 97 -0.20 -16.22 3.33
N ALA A 98 -0.30 -14.94 2.97
CA ALA A 98 0.25 -14.38 1.73
C ALA A 98 0.31 -12.85 1.79
N LEU A 99 1.14 -12.25 0.92
CA LEU A 99 1.11 -10.80 0.63
C LEU A 99 0.58 -10.56 -0.78
N ILE A 100 -0.33 -9.57 -0.92
CA ILE A 100 -0.75 -9.00 -2.20
C ILE A 100 -0.36 -7.54 -2.18
N LEU A 101 0.62 -7.17 -2.99
CA LEU A 101 1.21 -5.84 -3.03
C LEU A 101 0.83 -5.15 -4.35
N ILE A 102 -0.05 -4.15 -4.29
CA ILE A 102 -0.49 -3.38 -5.46
C ILE A 102 0.30 -2.08 -5.51
N THR A 103 1.11 -1.89 -6.56
CA THR A 103 1.97 -0.69 -6.75
C THR A 103 2.72 -0.26 -5.47
N PRO A 104 3.40 -1.21 -4.77
CA PRO A 104 3.91 -0.96 -3.43
C PRO A 104 5.04 0.07 -3.41
N VAL A 105 5.08 0.88 -2.35
CA VAL A 105 6.25 1.70 -2.01
C VAL A 105 7.40 0.78 -1.59
N GLN A 106 8.60 1.14 -2.03
CA GLN A 106 9.80 0.34 -1.78
C GLN A 106 10.35 0.52 -0.35
N PRO A 107 10.83 -0.57 0.27
CA PRO A 107 11.71 -0.50 1.44
C PRO A 107 13.02 0.23 1.15
N ILE A 108 13.67 0.78 2.19
CA ILE A 108 14.95 1.51 2.07
C ILE A 108 16.05 0.73 1.35
N GLN A 109 16.07 -0.60 1.45
CA GLN A 109 17.07 -1.46 0.78
C GLN A 109 16.91 -1.52 -0.73
N ILE A 110 15.81 -1.02 -1.27
CA ILE A 110 15.53 -1.03 -2.69
C ILE A 110 15.71 0.38 -3.24
N SER A 111 16.83 0.63 -3.88
CA SER A 111 17.07 1.88 -4.60
C SER A 111 16.10 2.01 -5.77
N GLY A 112 15.39 3.11 -5.85
CA GLY A 112 14.34 3.27 -6.86
C GLY A 112 13.90 4.72 -7.07
N LEU A 113 14.85 5.68 -7.00
CA LEU A 113 14.50 7.07 -7.28
C LEU A 113 13.88 7.14 -8.68
N SER A 114 12.62 7.59 -8.74
CA SER A 114 11.89 7.85 -9.97
C SER A 114 11.77 9.35 -10.17
N TRP A 115 12.26 9.86 -11.31
CA TRP A 115 12.11 11.28 -11.64
C TRP A 115 10.64 11.69 -11.70
N THR A 116 9.77 10.80 -12.19
CA THR A 116 8.31 11.04 -12.21
C THR A 116 7.73 11.03 -10.81
N GLY A 117 8.19 10.12 -9.94
CA GLY A 117 7.82 10.09 -8.52
C GLY A 117 8.29 11.35 -7.79
N LEU A 118 9.55 11.77 -7.99
CA LEU A 118 10.08 12.99 -7.41
C LEU A 118 9.26 14.21 -7.88
N LYS A 119 8.92 14.31 -9.17
CA LYS A 119 8.08 15.36 -9.70
C LYS A 119 6.67 15.37 -9.09
N THR A 120 6.14 14.19 -8.73
CA THR A 120 4.84 14.08 -8.07
C THR A 120 4.87 14.69 -6.68
N ILE A 121 5.89 14.34 -5.87
CA ILE A 121 5.96 14.72 -4.45
C ILE A 121 6.74 16.02 -4.18
N TRP A 122 7.25 16.67 -5.22
CA TRP A 122 8.15 17.83 -5.11
C TRP A 122 7.59 18.95 -4.24
N GLU A 123 6.30 19.27 -4.37
CA GLU A 123 5.66 20.36 -3.60
C GLU A 123 5.68 20.08 -2.08
N ILE A 124 5.71 18.82 -1.67
CA ILE A 124 5.87 18.45 -0.26
C ILE A 124 7.33 18.66 0.17
N LEU A 125 8.27 18.21 -0.63
CA LEU A 125 9.69 18.23 -0.26
C LEU A 125 10.27 19.64 -0.11
N ILE A 126 9.74 20.62 -0.85
CA ILE A 126 10.18 22.03 -0.78
C ILE A 126 9.50 22.82 0.35
N GLU A 127 8.43 22.26 0.96
CA GLU A 127 7.76 22.93 2.08
C GLU A 127 8.64 22.86 3.33
N PRO A 128 9.00 24.01 3.95
CA PRO A 128 9.84 24.04 5.15
C PRO A 128 9.24 23.25 6.30
N PHE A 129 10.03 22.38 6.90
CA PHE A 129 9.65 21.53 8.03
C PHE A 129 8.42 20.63 7.73
N PHE A 130 8.23 20.20 6.46
CA PHE A 130 7.11 19.35 6.07
C PHE A 130 6.96 18.11 6.97
N TRP A 131 8.05 17.57 7.52
CA TRP A 131 8.03 16.40 8.42
C TRP A 131 7.40 16.66 9.80
N ARG A 132 7.08 17.91 10.13
CA ARG A 132 6.39 18.31 11.37
C ARG A 132 4.92 18.69 11.17
N LYS A 133 4.45 18.64 9.93
CA LYS A 133 3.10 19.05 9.51
C LYS A 133 2.34 17.85 8.95
N THR A 134 1.10 18.02 8.60
CA THR A 134 0.40 17.17 7.65
C THR A 134 0.53 17.75 6.26
N ASN A 135 0.43 16.91 5.23
CA ASN A 135 0.52 17.33 3.84
C ASN A 135 -0.52 16.61 2.99
N LEU A 136 -0.95 17.28 1.93
CA LEU A 136 -1.81 16.73 0.88
C LEU A 136 -1.28 17.27 -0.46
N LEU A 137 -1.12 16.40 -1.43
CA LEU A 137 -0.73 16.82 -2.78
C LEU A 137 -1.83 17.67 -3.42
N SER A 138 -1.42 18.65 -4.23
CA SER A 138 -2.36 19.39 -5.07
C SER A 138 -3.05 18.46 -6.07
N LYS A 139 -4.26 18.85 -6.53
CA LYS A 139 -5.01 18.11 -7.54
C LYS A 139 -4.18 17.83 -8.79
N ASN A 140 -3.38 18.81 -9.23
CA ASN A 140 -2.52 18.66 -10.40
C ASN A 140 -1.42 17.58 -10.19
N LYS A 141 -0.92 17.43 -8.96
CA LYS A 141 0.07 16.40 -8.63
C LYS A 141 -0.56 15.02 -8.53
N PHE A 142 -1.76 14.93 -7.98
CA PHE A 142 -2.54 13.69 -8.03
C PHE A 142 -2.82 13.28 -9.48
N ALA A 143 -3.35 14.18 -10.31
CA ALA A 143 -3.61 13.94 -11.73
C ALA A 143 -2.35 13.53 -12.50
N TYR A 144 -1.22 14.15 -12.19
CA TYR A 144 0.04 13.82 -12.84
C TYR A 144 0.57 12.45 -12.40
N GLY A 145 0.61 12.16 -11.11
CA GLY A 145 1.40 11.05 -10.57
C GLY A 145 0.58 9.83 -10.15
N ILE A 146 -0.59 10.06 -9.57
CA ILE A 146 -1.36 9.00 -8.89
C ILE A 146 -2.37 8.35 -9.85
N TYR A 147 -3.29 9.13 -10.41
CA TYR A 147 -4.39 8.63 -11.24
C TYR A 147 -4.36 9.18 -12.68
N ASN A 148 -3.18 9.23 -13.26
CA ASN A 148 -2.92 9.78 -14.60
C ASN A 148 -3.56 8.98 -15.76
N SER A 149 -4.28 7.91 -15.49
CA SER A 149 -5.09 7.14 -16.44
C SER A 149 -6.58 7.46 -16.35
N LEU A 150 -7.03 8.11 -15.27
CA LEU A 150 -8.43 8.53 -15.12
C LEU A 150 -8.73 9.78 -15.95
N ASN A 151 -9.97 9.90 -16.42
CA ASN A 151 -10.43 11.13 -17.10
C ASN A 151 -10.68 12.26 -16.09
N GLU A 152 -10.91 13.47 -16.58
CA GLU A 152 -11.04 14.67 -15.76
C GLU A 152 -12.24 14.61 -14.80
N SER A 153 -13.37 14.04 -15.23
CA SER A 153 -14.56 13.87 -14.36
C SER A 153 -14.24 12.96 -13.19
N GLU A 154 -13.66 11.78 -13.46
CA GLU A 154 -13.24 10.84 -12.43
C GLU A 154 -12.23 11.46 -11.44
N GLN A 155 -11.28 12.25 -11.96
CA GLN A 155 -10.31 12.97 -11.12
C GLN A 155 -10.97 14.02 -10.24
N ASN A 156 -11.99 14.74 -10.76
CA ASN A 156 -12.75 15.75 -10.03
C ASN A 156 -13.58 15.14 -8.89
N GLU A 157 -14.15 13.99 -9.11
CA GLU A 157 -14.93 13.24 -8.12
C GLU A 157 -14.03 12.63 -7.04
N LEU A 158 -12.86 12.15 -7.43
CA LEU A 158 -11.95 11.43 -6.55
C LEU A 158 -11.15 12.38 -5.63
N TYR A 159 -10.65 13.52 -6.16
CA TYR A 159 -9.75 14.40 -5.40
C TYR A 159 -10.32 14.87 -4.05
N PRO A 160 -11.60 15.27 -3.91
CA PRO A 160 -12.16 15.69 -2.63
C PRO A 160 -12.25 14.58 -1.56
N THR A 161 -12.03 13.33 -1.95
CA THR A 161 -12.12 12.19 -1.02
C THR A 161 -10.81 11.91 -0.29
N TYR A 162 -9.70 12.48 -0.77
CA TYR A 162 -8.39 12.35 -0.13
C TYR A 162 -8.29 13.21 1.12
N ILE A 163 -7.44 12.78 2.03
CA ILE A 163 -7.19 13.45 3.30
C ILE A 163 -5.69 13.71 3.47
N PRO A 164 -5.30 14.65 4.34
CA PRO A 164 -3.90 14.86 4.66
C PRO A 164 -3.23 13.62 5.22
N GLU A 165 -1.91 13.48 4.97
CA GLU A 165 -1.05 12.45 5.53
C GLU A 165 -0.02 13.07 6.47
N SER A 166 0.53 12.28 7.38
CA SER A 166 1.62 12.68 8.26
C SER A 166 2.88 13.06 7.47
N GLY A 167 3.41 14.25 7.73
CA GLY A 167 4.70 14.66 7.16
C GLY A 167 5.86 13.81 7.67
N LYS A 168 5.76 13.25 8.88
CA LYS A 168 6.76 12.31 9.40
C LYS A 168 6.74 11.00 8.59
N ILE A 169 5.57 10.49 8.20
CA ILE A 169 5.42 9.33 7.28
C ILE A 169 6.04 9.69 5.92
N ALA A 170 5.72 10.86 5.37
CA ALA A 170 6.28 11.33 4.10
C ALA A 170 7.82 11.41 4.18
N PHE A 171 8.38 11.95 5.25
CA PHE A 171 9.83 12.03 5.47
C PHE A 171 10.48 10.64 5.54
N GLN A 172 9.90 9.74 6.34
CA GLN A 172 10.39 8.37 6.50
C GLN A 172 10.33 7.55 5.21
N THR A 173 9.41 7.90 4.31
CA THR A 173 9.16 7.17 3.06
C THR A 173 9.95 7.76 1.88
N PHE A 174 10.01 9.08 1.76
CA PHE A 174 10.64 9.75 0.62
C PHE A 174 12.13 10.00 0.82
N LEU A 175 12.56 10.17 2.08
CA LEU A 175 13.94 10.43 2.46
C LEU A 175 14.44 9.41 3.52
N PRO A 176 14.21 8.10 3.32
CA PRO A 176 14.45 7.09 4.37
C PRO A 176 15.91 6.99 4.80
N PHE A 177 16.86 7.37 3.94
CA PHE A 177 18.30 7.38 4.22
C PHE A 177 18.71 8.47 5.22
N LEU A 178 17.87 9.49 5.45
CA LEU A 178 18.06 10.51 6.48
C LEU A 178 17.50 10.08 7.85
N VAL A 179 16.83 8.94 7.93
CA VAL A 179 16.19 8.45 9.16
C VAL A 179 17.05 7.35 9.79
N TYR A 180 17.74 7.67 10.88
CA TYR A 180 18.67 6.75 11.55
C TYR A 180 18.02 5.41 11.94
N SER A 181 16.80 5.42 12.45
CA SER A 181 16.05 4.21 12.85
C SER A 181 15.62 3.33 11.69
N GLN A 182 15.70 3.83 10.43
CA GLN A 182 15.33 3.14 9.19
C GLN A 182 13.99 2.38 9.27
N PRO A 183 12.88 3.04 9.63
CA PRO A 183 11.62 2.36 9.91
C PRO A 183 10.99 1.69 8.68
N THR A 184 11.48 1.98 7.47
CA THR A 184 11.08 1.36 6.21
C THR A 184 11.95 0.15 5.81
N ARG A 185 12.85 -0.29 6.70
CA ARG A 185 13.70 -1.45 6.47
C ARG A 185 12.90 -2.75 6.69
N VAL A 186 12.79 -3.58 5.67
CA VAL A 186 12.13 -4.89 5.73
C VAL A 186 13.18 -5.99 5.94
N ASN A 187 12.98 -6.85 6.92
CA ASN A 187 13.73 -8.10 7.02
C ASN A 187 13.05 -9.16 6.12
N PHE A 188 13.49 -9.25 4.87
CA PHE A 188 12.88 -10.13 3.87
C PHE A 188 12.94 -11.61 4.24
N GLU A 189 13.96 -12.04 4.99
CA GLU A 189 14.13 -13.43 5.44
C GLU A 189 13.04 -13.85 6.44
N LYS A 190 12.47 -12.89 7.19
CA LYS A 190 11.36 -13.15 8.11
C LYS A 190 10.02 -13.32 7.39
N VAL A 191 9.90 -12.87 6.14
CA VAL A 191 8.66 -13.01 5.36
C VAL A 191 8.66 -14.38 4.68
N GLN A 192 8.00 -15.34 5.32
CA GLN A 192 7.99 -16.75 4.91
C GLN A 192 6.79 -17.12 4.02
N CYS A 193 5.89 -16.19 3.71
CA CYS A 193 4.69 -16.43 2.90
C CYS A 193 4.92 -16.12 1.41
N PRO A 194 4.06 -16.62 0.51
CA PRO A 194 4.03 -16.21 -0.89
C PRO A 194 3.74 -14.72 -1.05
N VAL A 195 4.42 -14.06 -2.02
CA VAL A 195 4.30 -12.62 -2.28
C VAL A 195 3.89 -12.38 -3.73
N PHE A 196 2.70 -11.84 -3.95
CA PHE A 196 2.23 -11.38 -5.24
C PHE A 196 2.44 -9.88 -5.37
N VAL A 197 3.12 -9.43 -6.43
CA VAL A 197 3.34 -8.02 -6.71
C VAL A 197 2.65 -7.63 -8.01
N ALA A 198 1.65 -6.74 -7.92
CA ALA A 198 1.06 -6.09 -9.07
C ALA A 198 1.78 -4.78 -9.36
N ALA A 199 2.41 -4.69 -10.52
CA ALA A 199 3.02 -3.46 -11.02
C ALA A 199 2.23 -2.94 -12.23
N THR A 200 2.12 -1.63 -12.38
CA THR A 200 1.30 -0.99 -13.42
C THR A 200 2.15 -0.15 -14.36
N GLY A 201 1.88 -0.25 -15.66
CA GLY A 201 2.75 0.32 -16.70
C GLY A 201 2.77 1.85 -16.75
N LYS A 202 1.66 2.49 -16.30
CA LYS A 202 1.55 3.95 -16.27
C LYS A 202 1.88 4.57 -14.90
N ASP A 203 2.40 3.76 -13.96
CA ASP A 203 2.76 4.22 -12.62
C ASP A 203 3.94 5.21 -12.68
N ARG A 204 3.68 6.43 -12.27
CA ARG A 204 4.68 7.51 -12.20
C ARG A 204 5.30 7.67 -10.81
N VAL A 205 4.77 6.99 -9.80
CA VAL A 205 5.27 7.04 -8.41
C VAL A 205 6.21 5.87 -8.15
N THR A 206 5.70 4.63 -8.30
CA THR A 206 6.45 3.39 -8.12
C THR A 206 6.49 2.58 -9.43
N PRO A 207 7.29 3.00 -10.42
CA PRO A 207 7.31 2.37 -11.73
C PRO A 207 7.63 0.87 -11.66
N PRO A 208 7.28 0.08 -12.69
CA PRO A 208 7.35 -1.39 -12.69
C PRO A 208 8.71 -1.98 -12.26
N ARG A 209 9.80 -1.25 -12.49
CA ARG A 209 11.14 -1.67 -12.03
C ARG A 209 11.23 -1.81 -10.51
N ILE A 210 10.46 -1.02 -9.75
CA ILE A 210 10.41 -1.11 -8.29
C ILE A 210 9.70 -2.39 -7.87
N GLY A 211 8.53 -2.68 -8.43
CA GLY A 211 7.82 -3.93 -8.20
C GLY A 211 8.67 -5.18 -8.49
N ARG A 212 9.44 -5.15 -9.59
CA ARG A 212 10.37 -6.23 -9.94
C ARG A 212 11.47 -6.40 -8.89
N LYS A 213 12.05 -5.30 -8.41
CA LYS A 213 13.07 -5.34 -7.35
C LYS A 213 12.49 -5.82 -6.01
N ILE A 214 11.26 -5.44 -5.69
CA ILE A 214 10.56 -5.94 -4.48
C ILE A 214 10.36 -7.45 -4.60
N ALA A 215 9.76 -7.92 -5.69
CA ALA A 215 9.53 -9.35 -5.91
C ALA A 215 10.82 -10.16 -5.80
N SER A 216 11.93 -9.69 -6.40
CA SER A 216 13.22 -10.41 -6.36
C SER A 216 13.84 -10.57 -4.96
N LYS A 217 13.28 -9.92 -3.93
CA LYS A 217 13.75 -10.05 -2.54
C LYS A 217 13.11 -11.21 -1.79
N TYR A 218 12.05 -11.79 -2.31
CA TYR A 218 11.32 -12.88 -1.66
C TYR A 218 11.56 -14.19 -2.38
N ALA A 219 11.81 -15.25 -1.62
CA ALA A 219 12.09 -16.59 -2.16
C ALA A 219 10.90 -17.18 -2.94
N ASP A 220 9.68 -16.87 -2.50
CA ASP A 220 8.44 -17.29 -3.14
C ASP A 220 7.62 -16.09 -3.56
N SER A 221 7.88 -15.59 -4.76
CA SER A 221 7.20 -14.42 -5.26
C SER A 221 6.93 -14.48 -6.75
N ILE A 222 5.93 -13.70 -7.18
CA ILE A 222 5.68 -13.39 -8.59
C ILE A 222 5.37 -11.90 -8.73
N MET A 223 5.81 -11.32 -9.84
CA MET A 223 5.40 -9.97 -10.24
C MET A 223 4.65 -10.05 -11.56
N LYS A 224 3.43 -9.51 -11.59
CA LYS A 224 2.66 -9.32 -12.84
C LYS A 224 2.59 -7.84 -13.21
N LEU A 225 2.75 -7.56 -14.51
CA LEU A 225 2.65 -6.22 -15.08
C LEU A 225 1.29 -5.99 -15.69
N TYR A 226 0.63 -4.89 -15.33
CA TYR A 226 -0.63 -4.42 -15.89
C TYR A 226 -0.40 -3.11 -16.67
N PRO A 227 -0.12 -3.17 -17.98
CA PRO A 227 0.48 -2.06 -18.74
C PRO A 227 -0.38 -0.81 -18.83
N LYS A 228 -1.71 -0.96 -18.77
CA LYS A 228 -2.67 0.12 -19.02
C LYS A 228 -3.04 0.91 -17.76
N LEU A 229 -2.73 0.40 -16.56
CA LEU A 229 -3.13 0.98 -15.28
C LEU A 229 -2.09 1.96 -14.74
N SER A 230 -2.56 2.94 -13.96
CA SER A 230 -1.74 3.93 -13.25
C SER A 230 -1.38 3.46 -11.83
N HIS A 231 -0.81 4.35 -11.01
CA HIS A 231 -0.56 4.08 -9.59
C HIS A 231 -1.87 3.79 -8.82
N TRP A 232 -2.99 4.38 -9.25
CA TRP A 232 -4.31 4.24 -8.65
C TRP A 232 -5.09 3.00 -9.12
N ALA A 233 -4.42 1.91 -9.38
CA ALA A 233 -5.01 0.69 -9.94
C ALA A 233 -6.21 0.11 -9.16
N ILE A 234 -6.45 0.57 -7.92
CA ILE A 234 -7.45 0.01 -7.00
C ILE A 234 -8.91 0.30 -7.36
N THR A 235 -9.18 1.28 -8.25
CA THR A 235 -10.53 1.57 -8.76
C THR A 235 -10.57 1.58 -10.29
N GLU A 236 -9.45 1.35 -10.96
CA GLU A 236 -9.39 1.33 -12.42
C GLU A 236 -9.99 0.05 -13.03
N ASN A 237 -10.49 0.16 -14.26
CA ASN A 237 -10.91 -0.98 -15.04
C ASN A 237 -9.73 -1.96 -15.24
N GLY A 238 -9.65 -2.99 -14.44
CA GLY A 238 -8.54 -3.95 -14.40
C GLY A 238 -8.17 -4.40 -13.00
N ILE A 239 -8.72 -3.77 -11.96
CA ILE A 239 -8.49 -4.20 -10.58
C ILE A 239 -8.98 -5.63 -10.35
N GLU A 240 -10.14 -6.01 -10.89
CA GLU A 240 -10.66 -7.36 -10.78
C GLU A 240 -9.67 -8.39 -11.33
N LYS A 241 -9.06 -8.11 -12.49
CA LYS A 241 -8.02 -8.99 -13.04
C LYS A 241 -6.79 -9.10 -12.10
N ILE A 242 -6.37 -8.01 -11.47
CA ILE A 242 -5.26 -8.04 -10.50
C ILE A 242 -5.61 -8.99 -9.34
N LEU A 243 -6.82 -8.85 -8.79
CA LEU A 243 -7.27 -9.63 -7.64
C LEU A 243 -7.43 -11.11 -7.97
N LEU A 244 -8.07 -11.45 -9.10
CA LEU A 244 -8.21 -12.84 -9.56
C LEU A 244 -6.85 -13.48 -9.88
N ASP A 245 -5.94 -12.76 -10.51
CA ASP A 245 -4.58 -13.24 -10.75
C ASP A 245 -3.83 -13.50 -9.44
N ALA A 246 -4.02 -12.65 -8.41
CA ALA A 246 -3.35 -12.78 -7.12
C ALA A 246 -3.93 -13.94 -6.30
N THR A 247 -5.25 -14.01 -6.16
CA THR A 247 -5.93 -15.05 -5.38
C THR A 247 -5.75 -16.42 -6.03
N GLY A 248 -5.92 -16.51 -7.35
CA GLY A 248 -5.70 -17.74 -8.10
C GLY A 248 -4.26 -18.25 -7.95
N TRP A 249 -3.26 -17.37 -8.01
CA TRP A 249 -1.88 -17.78 -7.79
C TRP A 249 -1.62 -18.27 -6.36
N ILE A 250 -2.21 -17.63 -5.33
CA ILE A 250 -2.08 -18.04 -3.94
C ILE A 250 -2.77 -19.37 -3.68
N GLU A 251 -3.98 -19.58 -4.23
CA GLU A 251 -4.77 -20.79 -4.04
C GLU A 251 -4.11 -22.03 -4.66
N HIS A 252 -3.41 -21.87 -5.78
CA HIS A 252 -2.73 -22.98 -6.47
C HIS A 252 -1.35 -23.32 -5.85
N LYS A 253 -0.93 -22.64 -4.79
CA LYS A 253 0.28 -22.99 -4.07
C LYS A 253 0.07 -24.23 -3.19
N PRO A 254 1.00 -25.21 -3.22
CA PRO A 254 0.95 -26.31 -2.26
C PRO A 254 1.03 -25.75 -0.84
N LYS A 255 0.13 -26.22 0.04
CA LYS A 255 0.21 -25.87 1.47
C LYS A 255 1.60 -26.27 1.96
N ARG A 256 2.38 -25.30 2.45
CA ARG A 256 3.65 -25.62 3.11
C ARG A 256 3.34 -26.57 4.26
N LYS A 257 3.99 -27.74 4.29
CA LYS A 257 3.96 -28.62 5.45
C LYS A 257 4.56 -27.85 6.61
N SER A 258 3.77 -27.65 7.66
CA SER A 258 4.16 -27.04 8.94
C SER A 258 5.26 -27.84 9.61
#